data_9212b07f947025e7a2ba999ba67a1a22
#
_entry.id   9212b07f947025e7a2ba999ba67a1a22
#
_cell.length_a   1.000
_cell.length_b   1.000
_cell.length_c   1.000
_cell.angle_alpha   90.00
_cell.angle_beta   90.00
_cell.angle_gamma   90.00
#
_symmetry.space_group_name_H-M   'P 1'
#
loop_
_entity.id
_entity.type
_entity.pdbx_description
1 polymer ?
#
loop_
_entity_poly.entity_id
_entity_poly.type
_entity_poly.pdbx_seq_one_letter_code
_entity_poly.pdbx_strand_id
1 'polypeptide(L)'
;MKKTLITTSGLIVICLMIFLWLGNKDSMQPLEGCESNAELSVYCDFMNPEDLALTPDDKFLIIAEFGGMAPLVEMTSGKLSFFNLKEKTKINANISFGNNEWGSKD
;
A
#
# COMPACT_ATOMS: atom_id res chain seq x y z
N MET A 1 -15.11 -56.42 3.25
CA MET A 1 -15.30 -55.32 4.23
C MET A 1 -14.01 -54.67 4.72
N LYS A 2 -12.95 -55.41 5.08
CA LYS A 2 -11.70 -54.80 5.58
C LYS A 2 -10.95 -53.92 4.55
N LYS A 3 -10.98 -54.28 3.24
CA LYS A 3 -10.25 -53.51 2.20
C LYS A 3 -10.89 -52.12 1.93
N THR A 4 -12.20 -51.99 2.00
CA THR A 4 -12.89 -50.68 1.80
C THR A 4 -12.67 -49.77 2.96
N LEU A 5 -12.52 -50.26 4.17
CA LEU A 5 -12.28 -49.40 5.36
C LEU A 5 -10.88 -48.76 5.34
N ILE A 6 -9.87 -49.50 4.81
CA ILE A 6 -8.49 -49.01 4.68
C ILE A 6 -8.38 -47.92 3.63
N THR A 7 -9.10 -48.07 2.50
CA THR A 7 -9.08 -47.05 1.42
C THR A 7 -9.77 -45.75 1.82
N THR A 8 -10.89 -45.82 2.54
CA THR A 8 -11.57 -44.60 3.05
C THR A 8 -10.76 -43.86 4.11
N SER A 9 -10.12 -44.57 5.02
CA SER A 9 -9.22 -43.96 6.03
C SER A 9 -8.01 -43.24 5.38
N GLY A 10 -7.40 -43.86 4.36
CA GLY A 10 -6.30 -43.25 3.62
C GLY A 10 -6.70 -41.95 2.90
N LEU A 11 -7.89 -41.93 2.32
CA LEU A 11 -8.42 -40.74 1.60
C LEU A 11 -8.67 -39.57 2.56
N ILE A 12 -9.19 -39.84 3.73
CA ILE A 12 -9.43 -38.82 4.77
C ILE A 12 -8.11 -38.20 5.25
N VAL A 13 -7.07 -39.01 5.47
CA VAL A 13 -5.77 -38.51 5.89
C VAL A 13 -5.13 -37.61 4.82
N ILE A 14 -5.23 -38.00 3.55
CA ILE A 14 -4.71 -37.21 2.42
C ILE A 14 -5.47 -35.87 2.31
N CYS A 15 -6.81 -35.86 2.42
CA CYS A 15 -7.60 -34.63 2.41
C CYS A 15 -7.25 -33.71 3.58
N LEU A 16 -7.03 -34.25 4.78
CA LEU A 16 -6.60 -33.49 5.95
C LEU A 16 -5.20 -32.87 5.76
N MET A 17 -4.27 -33.61 5.18
CA MET A 17 -2.93 -33.11 4.86
C MET A 17 -2.97 -32.00 3.84
N ILE A 18 -3.78 -32.14 2.79
CA ILE A 18 -3.98 -31.09 1.77
C ILE A 18 -4.65 -29.85 2.40
N PHE A 19 -5.63 -30.04 3.25
CA PHE A 19 -6.32 -28.92 3.91
C PHE A 19 -5.37 -28.15 4.86
N LEU A 20 -4.53 -28.84 5.61
CA LEU A 20 -3.51 -28.23 6.46
C LEU A 20 -2.43 -27.54 5.63
N TRP A 21 -2.07 -28.10 4.49
CA TRP A 21 -1.09 -27.48 3.58
C TRP A 21 -1.62 -26.24 2.87
N LEU A 22 -2.89 -26.25 2.46
CA LEU A 22 -3.57 -25.10 1.85
C LEU A 22 -3.91 -24.01 2.88
N GLY A 23 -4.16 -24.40 4.13
CA GLY A 23 -4.44 -23.45 5.22
C GLY A 23 -3.21 -22.70 5.74
N ASN A 24 -2.01 -23.20 5.42
CA ASN A 24 -0.74 -22.61 5.82
C ASN A 24 -0.15 -21.69 4.74
N LYS A 25 -1.01 -21.10 3.90
CA LYS A 25 -0.57 -19.96 3.10
C LYS A 25 -0.34 -18.82 4.08
N ASP A 26 0.89 -18.35 4.14
CA ASP A 26 1.24 -17.12 4.83
C ASP A 26 0.23 -16.06 4.42
N SER A 27 -0.72 -15.80 5.32
CA SER A 27 -1.60 -14.64 5.15
C SER A 27 -0.65 -13.45 5.17
N MET A 28 -0.57 -12.70 4.07
CA MET A 28 0.10 -11.42 4.07
C MET A 28 -0.46 -10.65 5.27
N GLN A 29 0.32 -10.57 6.32
CA GLN A 29 -0.03 -9.73 7.47
C GLN A 29 -0.05 -8.31 6.92
N PRO A 30 -1.16 -7.57 7.06
CA PRO A 30 -1.14 -6.16 6.70
C PRO A 30 -0.01 -5.50 7.51
N LEU A 31 0.80 -4.68 6.84
CA LEU A 31 1.81 -3.89 7.52
C LEU A 31 1.07 -2.92 8.45
N GLU A 32 1.08 -3.23 9.74
CA GLU A 32 0.53 -2.34 10.75
C GLU A 32 1.58 -1.30 11.09
N GLY A 33 1.25 -0.04 10.76
CA GLY A 33 2.12 1.10 11.04
C GLY A 33 3.18 1.38 9.97
N CYS A 34 4.13 2.25 10.31
CA CYS A 34 5.19 2.76 9.42
C CYS A 34 6.51 2.01 9.62
N GLU A 35 6.46 0.71 9.80
CA GLU A 35 7.66 -0.08 10.04
C GLU A 35 8.22 -0.62 8.73
N SER A 36 9.49 -0.31 8.47
CA SER A 36 10.25 -0.89 7.36
C SER A 36 10.84 -2.24 7.80
N ASN A 37 11.02 -3.14 6.84
CA ASN A 37 11.70 -4.41 7.06
C ASN A 37 12.96 -4.52 6.17
N ALA A 38 13.60 -5.69 6.14
CA ALA A 38 14.83 -5.90 5.37
C ALA A 38 14.64 -5.78 3.84
N GLU A 39 13.43 -5.99 3.35
CA GLU A 39 13.10 -6.02 1.92
C GLU A 39 12.35 -4.77 1.46
N LEU A 40 11.62 -4.12 2.38
CA LEU A 40 10.70 -3.04 2.07
C LEU A 40 10.93 -1.82 2.98
N SER A 41 11.16 -0.66 2.37
CA SER A 41 11.18 0.62 3.06
C SER A 41 9.81 1.29 2.97
N VAL A 42 9.22 1.60 4.12
CA VAL A 42 7.90 2.23 4.22
C VAL A 42 8.03 3.70 4.58
N TYR A 43 7.30 4.56 3.86
CA TYR A 43 7.26 6.00 4.08
C TYR A 43 5.81 6.42 4.25
N CYS A 44 5.44 6.93 5.42
CA CYS A 44 4.05 7.16 5.83
C CYS A 44 3.62 8.62 5.89
N ASP A 45 4.48 9.55 5.54
CA ASP A 45 4.19 10.99 5.64
C ASP A 45 3.27 11.51 4.52
N PHE A 46 2.68 10.60 3.73
CA PHE A 46 1.83 10.95 2.60
C PHE A 46 0.36 10.67 2.92
N MET A 47 -0.51 11.61 2.56
CA MET A 47 -1.94 11.48 2.76
C MET A 47 -2.63 10.99 1.48
N ASN A 48 -3.06 9.73 1.46
CA ASN A 48 -3.71 9.09 0.33
C ASN A 48 -2.96 9.35 -1.00
N PRO A 49 -1.70 8.88 -1.15
CA PRO A 49 -0.95 9.05 -2.38
C PRO A 49 -1.60 8.22 -3.49
N GLU A 50 -1.95 8.87 -4.61
CA GLU A 50 -2.63 8.21 -5.72
C GLU A 50 -1.74 8.05 -6.94
N ASP A 51 -0.98 9.09 -7.28
CA ASP A 51 -0.13 9.09 -8.46
C ASP A 51 1.32 9.43 -8.12
N LEU A 52 2.23 8.80 -8.85
CA LEU A 52 3.67 8.94 -8.70
C LEU A 52 4.31 9.21 -10.06
N ALA A 53 5.09 10.26 -10.17
CA ALA A 53 5.89 10.56 -11.36
C ALA A 53 7.35 10.84 -10.98
N LEU A 54 8.28 10.24 -11.72
CA LEU A 54 9.70 10.51 -11.55
C LEU A 54 10.06 11.84 -12.24
N THR A 55 10.88 12.67 -11.60
CA THR A 55 11.42 13.87 -12.25
C THR A 55 12.41 13.50 -13.35
N PRO A 56 12.57 14.33 -14.41
CA PRO A 56 13.48 14.03 -15.53
C PRO A 56 14.96 13.86 -15.15
N ASP A 57 15.35 14.36 -13.98
CA ASP A 57 16.72 14.22 -13.44
C ASP A 57 16.89 13.03 -12.48
N ASP A 58 15.84 12.18 -12.36
CA ASP A 58 15.79 10.99 -11.51
C ASP A 58 16.08 11.23 -10.01
N LYS A 59 15.89 12.48 -9.53
CA LYS A 59 16.21 12.80 -8.13
C LYS A 59 15.02 12.79 -7.21
N PHE A 60 13.83 13.06 -7.77
CA PHE A 60 12.61 13.18 -6.97
C PHE A 60 11.47 12.36 -7.57
N LEU A 61 10.58 11.87 -6.70
CA LEU A 61 9.24 11.47 -7.08
C LEU A 61 8.29 12.64 -6.80
N ILE A 62 7.49 13.00 -7.78
CA ILE A 62 6.32 13.87 -7.62
C ILE A 62 5.18 12.98 -7.16
N ILE A 63 4.52 13.33 -6.08
CA ILE A 63 3.45 12.55 -5.47
C ILE A 63 2.20 13.40 -5.41
N ALA A 64 1.13 12.92 -6.04
CA ALA A 64 -0.19 13.51 -5.90
C ALA A 64 -0.87 12.90 -4.67
N GLU A 65 -1.18 13.72 -3.68
CA GLU A 65 -1.90 13.35 -2.48
C GLU A 65 -3.34 13.83 -2.59
N PHE A 66 -4.30 12.92 -2.48
CA PHE A 66 -5.72 13.25 -2.62
C PHE A 66 -6.26 14.08 -1.42
N GLY A 67 -5.63 13.96 -0.25
CA GLY A 67 -6.10 14.59 0.97
C GLY A 67 -7.04 13.70 1.77
N GLY A 68 -7.84 14.30 2.64
CA GLY A 68 -8.83 13.60 3.45
C GLY A 68 -10.18 13.47 2.75
N MET A 69 -10.89 12.35 2.95
CA MET A 69 -12.21 12.09 2.40
C MET A 69 -13.19 11.67 3.50
N ALA A 70 -14.27 12.44 3.66
CA ALA A 70 -15.37 12.05 4.53
C ALA A 70 -16.07 10.77 4.04
N PRO A 71 -16.60 9.90 4.91
CA PRO A 71 -16.73 10.07 6.37
C PRO A 71 -15.55 9.55 7.19
N LEU A 72 -14.49 9.04 6.57
CA LEU A 72 -13.40 8.35 7.27
C LEU A 72 -12.45 9.31 7.98
N VAL A 73 -12.19 10.45 7.38
CA VAL A 73 -11.33 11.51 7.92
C VAL A 73 -11.92 12.88 7.57
N GLU A 74 -11.44 13.94 8.23
CA GLU A 74 -11.81 15.31 7.89
C GLU A 74 -11.43 15.61 6.43
N MET A 75 -12.32 16.29 5.71
CA MET A 75 -12.04 16.70 4.34
C MET A 75 -10.91 17.71 4.31
N THR A 76 -9.86 17.39 3.58
CA THR A 76 -8.72 18.29 3.35
C THR A 76 -8.41 18.33 1.86
N SER A 77 -7.92 19.47 1.38
CA SER A 77 -7.54 19.63 -0.02
C SER A 77 -6.39 18.70 -0.41
N GLY A 78 -6.43 18.23 -1.65
CA GLY A 78 -5.30 17.52 -2.24
C GLY A 78 -4.08 18.42 -2.38
N LYS A 79 -2.91 17.83 -2.47
CA LYS A 79 -1.64 18.55 -2.63
C LYS A 79 -0.65 17.75 -3.46
N LEU A 80 0.38 18.44 -3.94
CA LEU A 80 1.55 17.80 -4.52
C LEU A 80 2.71 17.84 -3.51
N SER A 81 3.46 16.75 -3.48
CA SER A 81 4.67 16.63 -2.70
C SER A 81 5.80 16.09 -3.56
N PHE A 82 7.04 16.38 -3.17
CA PHE A 82 8.23 15.77 -3.73
C PHE A 82 8.83 14.82 -2.69
N PHE A 83 9.29 13.68 -3.14
CA PHE A 83 10.08 12.78 -2.32
C PHE A 83 11.50 12.72 -2.86
N ASN A 84 12.48 13.15 -2.06
CA ASN A 84 13.88 13.09 -2.41
C ASN A 84 14.37 11.65 -2.33
N LEU A 85 14.75 11.06 -3.46
CA LEU A 85 15.15 9.65 -3.55
C LEU A 85 16.47 9.36 -2.85
N LYS A 86 17.37 10.33 -2.76
CA LYS A 86 18.65 10.18 -2.08
C LYS A 86 18.54 10.33 -0.57
N GLU A 87 17.87 11.40 -0.14
CA GLU A 87 17.78 11.76 1.28
C GLU A 87 16.62 11.06 1.99
N LYS A 88 15.72 10.43 1.19
CA LYS A 88 14.53 9.74 1.70
C LYS A 88 13.60 10.65 2.52
N THR A 89 13.46 11.90 2.08
CA THR A 89 12.69 12.93 2.75
C THR A 89 11.58 13.48 1.86
N LYS A 90 10.45 13.84 2.48
CA LYS A 90 9.34 14.51 1.82
C LYS A 90 9.52 16.03 1.85
N ILE A 91 9.19 16.67 0.74
CA ILE A 91 9.16 18.12 0.57
C ILE A 91 7.77 18.49 0.03
N ASN A 92 7.05 19.36 0.71
CA ASN A 92 5.76 19.86 0.22
C ASN A 92 6.00 20.79 -0.99
N ALA A 93 5.28 20.57 -2.07
CA ALA A 93 5.31 21.47 -3.21
C ALA A 93 4.61 22.80 -2.84
N ASN A 94 5.30 23.91 -3.08
CA ASN A 94 4.67 25.22 -3.00
C ASN A 94 4.27 25.65 -4.41
N ILE A 95 2.99 25.43 -4.76
CA ILE A 95 2.47 25.69 -6.09
C ILE A 95 1.72 27.04 -6.06
N SER A 96 2.16 27.98 -6.89
CA SER A 96 1.46 29.23 -7.12
C SER A 96 0.83 29.22 -8.51
N PHE A 97 -0.49 29.28 -8.57
CA PHE A 97 -1.20 29.46 -9.83
C PHE A 97 -1.28 30.96 -10.13
N GLY A 98 -0.65 31.40 -11.21
CA GLY A 98 -0.48 32.82 -11.56
C GLY A 98 -1.77 33.59 -11.90
N ASN A 99 -2.85 32.89 -12.17
CA ASN A 99 -4.19 33.41 -12.37
C ASN A 99 -5.20 32.39 -11.83
N ASN A 100 -6.25 32.84 -11.21
CA ASN A 100 -7.26 32.02 -10.52
C ASN A 100 -8.16 31.18 -11.48
N GLU A 101 -7.72 30.94 -12.72
CA GLU A 101 -8.52 30.16 -13.69
C GLU A 101 -8.45 28.65 -13.50
N TRP A 102 -7.42 28.15 -12.83
CA TRP A 102 -7.18 26.71 -12.62
C TRP A 102 -6.83 26.45 -11.17
N GLY A 103 -7.80 26.05 -10.39
CA GLY A 103 -7.60 25.67 -8.99
C GLY A 103 -8.84 25.92 -8.15
N SER A 104 -9.03 25.15 -7.08
CA SER A 104 -10.09 25.40 -6.10
C SER A 104 -9.81 26.73 -5.41
N LYS A 105 -10.84 27.55 -5.33
CA LYS A 105 -10.84 28.71 -4.43
C LYS A 105 -11.20 28.19 -3.05
N ASP A 106 -10.23 27.90 -2.23
CA ASP A 106 -10.41 27.70 -0.80
C ASP A 106 -9.76 28.83 -0.04
#